data_e9322abe74c4244a67d4cdf5d8c866ba
#
_entry.id   e9322abe74c4244a67d4cdf5d8c866ba
#
_cell.length_a   1.000
_cell.length_b   1.000
_cell.length_c   1.000
_cell.angle_alpha   90.00
_cell.angle_beta   90.00
_cell.angle_gamma   90.00
#
_symmetry.space_group_name_H-M   'P 1'
#
loop_
_entity.id
_entity.type
_entity.pdbx_description
1 polymer ?
#
loop_
_entity_poly.entity_id
_entity_poly.type
_entity_poly.pdbx_seq_one_letter_code
_entity_poly.pdbx_strand_id
1 'polypeptide(L)'
;MPIMKLRTVWLALAAGLLSACQHVPQAPADTHHQLLISIPDQQMVLLEDGAEQGRWPVSTARRGVGDEPDSYMTPAGELEVAEKIGDGLAPGSVLKDRKPTGEIVGADAPGRDPVVTRILWLRGLEARNRNAYQRFIYIHGTPQESLIGQPASYGCIRMRSADITGLYARIGAGTRVRIEEQPLSEMLRR
;
A
#
# COMPACT_ATOMS: atom_id res chain seq x y z
N MET A 1 19.77 74.91 38.15
CA MET A 1 18.65 74.01 37.91
C MET A 1 19.11 72.92 36.96
N PRO A 2 19.34 71.66 37.39
CA PRO A 2 19.74 70.56 36.44
C PRO A 2 18.48 69.87 35.99
N ILE A 3 18.43 69.60 34.67
CA ILE A 3 17.40 68.92 33.96
C ILE A 3 17.66 67.42 34.10
N MET A 4 16.70 66.71 34.69
CA MET A 4 16.72 65.30 34.94
C MET A 4 16.29 64.57 33.66
N LYS A 5 17.20 63.77 33.01
CA LYS A 5 16.91 62.98 31.86
C LYS A 5 16.27 61.64 32.28
N LEU A 6 15.00 61.49 31.95
CA LEU A 6 14.23 60.25 32.15
C LEU A 6 14.71 59.18 31.13
N ARG A 7 15.33 58.08 31.60
CA ARG A 7 15.72 56.94 30.79
C ARG A 7 14.52 55.96 30.74
N THR A 8 13.92 55.88 29.55
CA THR A 8 12.87 54.91 29.26
C THR A 8 13.53 53.55 29.03
N VAL A 9 13.26 52.58 29.92
CA VAL A 9 13.71 51.19 29.77
C VAL A 9 12.65 50.45 28.98
N TRP A 10 12.99 49.99 27.76
CA TRP A 10 12.16 49.09 26.98
C TRP A 10 12.40 47.66 27.45
N LEU A 11 11.41 47.04 28.11
CA LEU A 11 11.39 45.60 28.34
C LEU A 11 10.93 44.93 27.04
N ALA A 12 11.85 44.23 26.36
CA ALA A 12 11.53 43.33 25.24
C ALA A 12 10.97 42.01 25.81
N LEU A 13 9.67 41.79 25.66
CA LEU A 13 9.04 40.52 25.94
C LEU A 13 9.37 39.54 24.76
N ALA A 14 10.31 38.65 24.97
CA ALA A 14 10.58 37.53 24.05
C ALA A 14 9.48 36.47 24.22
N ALA A 15 8.46 36.48 23.37
CA ALA A 15 7.49 35.41 23.26
C ALA A 15 8.13 34.20 22.60
N GLY A 16 8.56 33.20 23.38
CA GLY A 16 9.03 31.91 22.91
C GLY A 16 7.87 31.12 22.29
N LEU A 17 7.85 30.98 20.96
CA LEU A 17 6.96 30.10 20.26
C LEU A 17 7.43 28.64 20.50
N LEU A 18 6.85 27.99 21.51
CA LEU A 18 6.96 26.54 21.67
C LEU A 18 6.21 25.86 20.52
N SER A 19 6.94 25.48 19.46
CA SER A 19 6.43 24.63 18.40
C SER A 19 6.23 23.22 18.98
N ALA A 20 5.02 22.96 19.50
CA ALA A 20 4.62 21.62 19.91
C ALA A 20 4.52 20.78 18.63
N CYS A 21 5.49 19.89 18.39
CA CYS A 21 5.35 18.80 17.43
C CYS A 21 4.15 17.96 17.88
N GLN A 22 3.01 18.17 17.24
CA GLN A 22 1.82 17.33 17.46
C GLN A 22 2.16 15.96 16.92
N HIS A 23 2.50 15.05 17.82
CA HIS A 23 2.61 13.63 17.52
C HIS A 23 1.19 13.14 17.22
N VAL A 24 0.84 12.99 15.93
CA VAL A 24 -0.41 12.35 15.51
C VAL A 24 -0.27 10.88 15.91
N PRO A 25 -1.12 10.35 16.80
CA PRO A 25 -1.05 8.94 17.16
C PRO A 25 -1.21 8.10 15.90
N GLN A 26 -0.22 7.29 15.57
CA GLN A 26 -0.33 6.31 14.50
C GLN A 26 -1.31 5.23 14.96
N ALA A 27 -2.28 4.87 14.11
CA ALA A 27 -3.18 3.78 14.42
C ALA A 27 -2.38 2.50 14.75
N PRO A 28 -2.84 1.68 15.71
CA PRO A 28 -2.16 0.43 16.05
C PRO A 28 -2.03 -0.45 14.80
N ALA A 29 -0.91 -1.17 14.72
CA ALA A 29 -0.66 -2.09 13.60
C ALA A 29 -1.71 -3.20 13.59
N ASP A 30 -2.18 -3.56 12.42
CA ASP A 30 -3.10 -4.69 12.22
C ASP A 30 -2.34 -6.01 12.37
N THR A 31 -2.60 -6.73 13.46
CA THR A 31 -1.98 -8.01 13.78
C THR A 31 -2.93 -9.21 13.63
N HIS A 32 -4.21 -8.96 13.31
CA HIS A 32 -5.24 -9.99 13.17
C HIS A 32 -5.35 -10.52 11.74
N HIS A 33 -4.98 -9.69 10.76
CA HIS A 33 -5.11 -10.04 9.35
C HIS A 33 -3.78 -10.48 8.74
N GLN A 34 -3.88 -11.47 7.85
CA GLN A 34 -2.78 -11.93 7.00
C GLN A 34 -3.28 -12.17 5.57
N LEU A 35 -2.49 -11.75 4.59
CA LEU A 35 -2.70 -12.06 3.18
C LEU A 35 -1.72 -13.16 2.75
N LEU A 36 -2.25 -14.23 2.15
CA LEU A 36 -1.47 -15.26 1.47
C LEU A 36 -1.65 -15.10 -0.04
N ILE A 37 -0.56 -14.97 -0.78
CA ILE A 37 -0.59 -14.78 -2.24
C ILE A 37 0.22 -15.90 -2.89
N SER A 38 -0.46 -16.74 -3.65
CA SER A 38 0.15 -17.80 -4.46
C SER A 38 0.41 -17.28 -5.87
N ILE A 39 1.68 -17.26 -6.26
CA ILE A 39 2.08 -16.89 -7.63
C ILE A 39 1.62 -17.93 -8.64
N PRO A 40 1.81 -19.26 -8.44
CA PRO A 40 1.32 -20.25 -9.41
C PRO A 40 -0.20 -20.26 -9.56
N ASP A 41 -0.96 -20.06 -8.47
CA ASP A 41 -2.43 -20.06 -8.54
C ASP A 41 -3.01 -18.73 -8.99
N GLN A 42 -2.23 -17.63 -8.99
CA GLN A 42 -2.70 -16.27 -9.23
C GLN A 42 -3.90 -15.92 -8.33
N GLN A 43 -3.81 -16.31 -7.06
CA GLN A 43 -4.84 -16.11 -6.06
C GLN A 43 -4.27 -15.53 -4.77
N MET A 44 -5.12 -14.80 -4.07
CA MET A 44 -4.89 -14.26 -2.74
C MET A 44 -5.98 -14.70 -1.80
N VAL A 45 -5.61 -15.02 -0.56
CA VAL A 45 -6.51 -15.33 0.56
C VAL A 45 -6.29 -14.33 1.67
N LEU A 46 -7.36 -13.83 2.27
CA LEU A 46 -7.35 -13.10 3.54
C LEU A 46 -7.65 -14.06 4.67
N LEU A 47 -6.77 -14.10 5.65
CA LEU A 47 -6.99 -14.74 6.94
C LEU A 47 -7.22 -13.68 8.01
N GLU A 48 -8.15 -13.95 8.93
CA GLU A 48 -8.35 -13.21 10.17
C GLU A 48 -8.24 -14.21 11.33
N ASP A 49 -7.28 -14.00 12.21
CA ASP A 49 -6.93 -14.91 13.31
C ASP A 49 -6.77 -16.39 12.83
N GLY A 50 -6.18 -16.55 11.63
CA GLY A 50 -5.93 -17.85 11.00
C GLY A 50 -7.12 -18.45 10.22
N ALA A 51 -8.33 -17.86 10.29
CA ALA A 51 -9.50 -18.33 9.56
C ALA A 51 -9.65 -17.60 8.21
N GLU A 52 -9.92 -18.35 7.12
CA GLU A 52 -10.17 -17.77 5.80
C GLU A 52 -11.44 -16.90 5.79
N GLN A 53 -11.28 -15.64 5.40
CA GLN A 53 -12.33 -14.64 5.35
C GLN A 53 -12.65 -14.15 3.93
N GLY A 54 -11.80 -14.47 2.98
CA GLY A 54 -12.01 -14.09 1.60
C GLY A 54 -10.92 -14.61 0.67
N ARG A 55 -11.27 -14.76 -0.60
CA ARG A 55 -10.39 -15.26 -1.64
C ARG A 55 -10.66 -14.53 -2.94
N TRP A 56 -9.60 -14.10 -3.62
CA TRP A 56 -9.71 -13.35 -4.87
C TRP A 56 -8.65 -13.79 -5.87
N PRO A 57 -8.97 -13.82 -7.16
CA PRO A 57 -7.94 -13.90 -8.19
C PRO A 57 -7.15 -12.58 -8.22
N VAL A 58 -5.86 -12.68 -8.50
CA VAL A 58 -4.93 -11.55 -8.61
C VAL A 58 -4.13 -11.66 -9.90
N SER A 59 -3.32 -10.64 -10.19
CA SER A 59 -2.34 -10.70 -11.27
C SER A 59 -0.99 -10.24 -10.75
N THR A 60 0.00 -11.15 -10.76
CA THR A 60 1.40 -10.85 -10.39
C THR A 60 2.25 -10.56 -11.62
N ALA A 61 3.57 -10.39 -11.44
CA ALA A 61 4.46 -10.04 -12.55
C ALA A 61 4.57 -11.12 -13.62
N ARG A 62 4.50 -10.72 -14.89
CA ARG A 62 4.78 -11.59 -16.04
C ARG A 62 6.23 -12.08 -16.09
N ARG A 63 7.15 -11.39 -15.43
CA ARG A 63 8.58 -11.75 -15.37
C ARG A 63 8.93 -12.68 -14.21
N GLY A 64 7.93 -13.12 -13.43
CA GLY A 64 8.13 -14.02 -12.30
C GLY A 64 8.56 -13.30 -11.03
N VAL A 65 9.38 -13.97 -10.22
CA VAL A 65 9.74 -13.58 -8.85
C VAL A 65 11.11 -12.92 -8.80
N GLY A 66 11.22 -11.83 -8.04
CA GLY A 66 12.47 -11.13 -7.78
C GLY A 66 12.28 -9.76 -7.16
N ASP A 67 13.34 -9.22 -6.53
CA ASP A 67 13.33 -7.92 -5.86
C ASP A 67 14.45 -6.97 -6.29
N GLU A 68 15.17 -7.29 -7.36
CA GLU A 68 16.18 -6.38 -7.89
C GLU A 68 15.51 -5.10 -8.45
N PRO A 69 16.14 -3.93 -8.28
CA PRO A 69 15.70 -2.70 -8.93
C PRO A 69 15.49 -2.91 -10.44
N ASP A 70 14.43 -2.33 -10.99
CA ASP A 70 14.06 -2.38 -12.41
C ASP A 70 13.84 -3.79 -13.01
N SER A 71 13.74 -4.82 -12.16
CA SER A 71 13.47 -6.20 -12.62
C SER A 71 12.08 -6.40 -13.19
N TYR A 72 11.10 -5.60 -12.77
CA TYR A 72 9.68 -5.79 -13.07
C TYR A 72 9.12 -7.14 -12.59
N MET A 73 9.74 -7.73 -11.56
CA MET A 73 9.36 -8.99 -10.93
C MET A 73 8.61 -8.73 -9.62
N THR A 74 7.76 -9.66 -9.19
CA THR A 74 7.08 -9.60 -7.90
C THR A 74 8.00 -10.13 -6.81
N PRO A 75 8.26 -9.39 -5.71
CA PRO A 75 9.04 -9.92 -4.59
C PRO A 75 8.26 -11.02 -3.86
N ALA A 76 8.95 -12.10 -3.46
CA ALA A 76 8.38 -13.16 -2.65
C ALA A 76 8.89 -13.10 -1.20
N GLY A 77 8.20 -13.81 -0.30
CA GLY A 77 8.50 -13.92 1.13
C GLY A 77 7.55 -13.15 2.01
N GLU A 78 8.01 -12.79 3.19
CA GLU A 78 7.25 -12.04 4.18
C GLU A 78 7.37 -10.53 3.92
N LEU A 79 6.23 -9.89 3.77
CA LEU A 79 6.07 -8.46 3.63
C LEU A 79 5.00 -7.97 4.62
N GLU A 80 4.75 -6.67 4.64
CA GLU A 80 3.62 -6.07 5.36
C GLU A 80 3.02 -4.92 4.56
N VAL A 81 1.77 -4.59 4.84
CA VAL A 81 1.15 -3.36 4.37
C VAL A 81 1.73 -2.19 5.17
N ALA A 82 2.62 -1.42 4.55
CA ALA A 82 3.24 -0.25 5.17
C ALA A 82 2.29 0.95 5.16
N GLU A 83 1.60 1.18 4.05
CA GLU A 83 0.71 2.31 3.87
C GLU A 83 -0.55 1.93 3.07
N LYS A 84 -1.64 2.63 3.37
CA LYS A 84 -2.92 2.54 2.67
C LYS A 84 -3.24 3.89 2.03
N ILE A 85 -3.54 3.91 0.74
CA ILE A 85 -3.80 5.14 -0.02
C ILE A 85 -5.05 4.98 -0.88
N GLY A 86 -5.84 6.05 -0.95
CA GLY A 86 -7.06 6.09 -1.76
C GLY A 86 -8.35 5.94 -0.95
N ASP A 87 -8.31 6.21 0.35
CA ASP A 87 -9.52 6.18 1.18
C ASP A 87 -10.61 7.10 0.62
N GLY A 88 -11.86 6.61 0.59
CA GLY A 88 -13.01 7.35 0.07
C GLY A 88 -13.05 7.58 -1.44
N LEU A 89 -12.03 7.18 -2.21
CA LEU A 89 -12.05 7.35 -3.67
C LEU A 89 -13.08 6.43 -4.33
N ALA A 90 -13.69 6.90 -5.42
CA ALA A 90 -14.57 6.08 -6.26
C ALA A 90 -13.76 4.95 -6.93
N PRO A 91 -14.39 3.77 -7.20
CA PRO A 91 -13.77 2.73 -8.01
C PRO A 91 -13.34 3.28 -9.38
N GLY A 92 -12.14 2.88 -9.82
CA GLY A 92 -11.55 3.36 -11.08
C GLY A 92 -10.83 4.71 -10.99
N SER A 93 -10.85 5.39 -9.83
CA SER A 93 -10.08 6.64 -9.65
C SER A 93 -8.59 6.41 -9.88
N VAL A 94 -8.01 7.16 -10.83
CA VAL A 94 -6.60 7.05 -11.20
C VAL A 94 -5.71 7.68 -10.14
N LEU A 95 -4.68 6.92 -9.74
CA LEU A 95 -3.65 7.36 -8.81
C LEU A 95 -2.31 7.47 -9.55
N LYS A 96 -1.77 8.69 -9.66
CA LYS A 96 -0.43 8.96 -10.17
C LYS A 96 0.44 9.48 -9.02
N ASP A 97 1.63 8.91 -8.86
CA ASP A 97 2.52 9.23 -7.73
C ASP A 97 1.79 9.16 -6.38
N ARG A 98 0.87 8.19 -6.24
CA ARG A 98 0.03 7.93 -5.04
C ARG A 98 -0.97 9.05 -4.72
N LYS A 99 -1.25 9.92 -5.67
CA LYS A 99 -2.23 11.02 -5.54
C LYS A 99 -3.34 10.85 -6.56
N PRO A 100 -4.60 11.13 -6.20
CA PRO A 100 -5.70 11.09 -7.15
C PRO A 100 -5.52 12.19 -8.22
N THR A 101 -5.78 11.83 -9.48
CA THR A 101 -5.68 12.75 -10.61
C THR A 101 -7.00 13.42 -10.95
N GLY A 102 -8.11 12.94 -10.40
CA GLY A 102 -9.47 13.32 -10.78
C GLY A 102 -10.04 12.51 -11.95
N GLU A 103 -9.22 11.72 -12.65
CA GLU A 103 -9.66 10.83 -13.72
C GLU A 103 -10.25 9.54 -13.14
N ILE A 104 -11.28 9.00 -13.80
CA ILE A 104 -11.87 7.69 -13.50
C ILE A 104 -11.80 6.83 -14.76
N VAL A 105 -11.24 5.62 -14.64
CA VAL A 105 -11.12 4.65 -15.74
C VAL A 105 -11.95 3.41 -15.39
N GLY A 106 -12.86 3.03 -16.28
CA GLY A 106 -13.70 1.83 -16.12
C GLY A 106 -12.91 0.53 -16.36
N ALA A 107 -13.50 -0.59 -15.91
CA ALA A 107 -12.96 -1.92 -16.18
C ALA A 107 -12.85 -2.16 -17.69
N ASP A 108 -11.72 -2.74 -18.10
CA ASP A 108 -11.36 -3.08 -19.47
C ASP A 108 -11.48 -1.93 -20.49
N ALA A 109 -11.44 -0.67 -20.00
CA ALA A 109 -11.35 0.48 -20.88
C ALA A 109 -10.07 0.41 -21.73
N PRO A 110 -10.14 0.68 -23.05
CA PRO A 110 -8.98 0.63 -23.91
C PRO A 110 -7.94 1.67 -23.53
N GLY A 111 -6.68 1.35 -23.72
CA GLY A 111 -5.56 2.26 -23.52
C GLY A 111 -4.56 1.83 -22.46
N ARG A 112 -4.12 2.77 -21.61
CA ARG A 112 -3.10 2.54 -20.58
C ARG A 112 -3.65 1.79 -19.37
N ASP A 113 -2.75 1.24 -18.58
CA ASP A 113 -3.04 0.51 -17.35
C ASP A 113 -2.51 1.27 -16.12
N PRO A 114 -3.19 2.34 -15.68
CA PRO A 114 -2.81 3.07 -14.49
C PRO A 114 -3.15 2.30 -13.21
N VAL A 115 -2.49 2.65 -12.12
CA VAL A 115 -2.94 2.26 -10.77
C VAL A 115 -4.27 2.97 -10.50
N VAL A 116 -5.29 2.21 -10.10
CA VAL A 116 -6.62 2.76 -9.82
C VAL A 116 -7.17 2.31 -8.48
N THR A 117 -8.19 3.00 -7.99
CA THR A 117 -9.07 2.66 -6.87
C THR A 117 -8.41 2.78 -5.50
N ARG A 118 -7.46 1.92 -5.17
CA ARG A 118 -6.77 1.82 -3.86
C ARG A 118 -5.34 1.34 -4.06
N ILE A 119 -4.48 1.70 -3.10
CA ILE A 119 -3.12 1.18 -2.97
C ILE A 119 -2.94 0.65 -1.55
N LEU A 120 -2.45 -0.58 -1.44
CA LEU A 120 -1.81 -1.14 -0.27
C LEU A 120 -0.31 -1.21 -0.60
N TRP A 121 0.49 -0.33 -0.03
CA TRP A 121 1.92 -0.25 -0.33
C TRP A 121 2.69 -1.23 0.54
N LEU A 122 3.45 -2.11 -0.09
CA LEU A 122 4.13 -3.20 0.59
C LEU A 122 5.58 -2.83 0.97
N ARG A 123 5.99 -3.28 2.15
CA ARG A 123 7.37 -3.25 2.63
C ARG A 123 7.85 -4.67 2.88
N GLY A 124 9.02 -5.01 2.36
CA GLY A 124 9.66 -6.29 2.61
C GLY A 124 10.21 -6.39 4.03
N LEU A 125 10.13 -7.57 4.62
CA LEU A 125 10.59 -7.87 5.98
C LEU A 125 11.82 -8.78 5.98
N GLU A 126 12.28 -9.23 4.82
CA GLU A 126 13.41 -10.11 4.63
C GLU A 126 14.47 -9.50 3.71
N ALA A 127 15.69 -10.00 3.77
CA ALA A 127 16.76 -9.51 2.89
C ALA A 127 16.43 -9.67 1.39
N ARG A 128 15.71 -10.75 1.04
CA ARG A 128 15.35 -11.09 -0.36
C ARG A 128 14.25 -10.21 -0.96
N ASN A 129 13.56 -9.39 -0.15
CA ASN A 129 12.47 -8.51 -0.59
C ASN A 129 12.58 -7.08 -0.03
N ARG A 130 13.75 -6.71 0.46
CA ARG A 130 14.02 -5.42 1.12
C ARG A 130 13.79 -4.19 0.23
N ASN A 131 13.83 -4.37 -1.10
CA ASN A 131 13.65 -3.27 -2.05
C ASN A 131 12.17 -3.02 -2.40
N ALA A 132 11.25 -3.90 -1.98
CA ALA A 132 9.84 -3.83 -2.34
C ALA A 132 9.22 -2.44 -2.14
N TYR A 133 9.50 -1.78 -1.01
CA TYR A 133 8.98 -0.45 -0.72
C TYR A 133 9.52 0.61 -1.69
N GLN A 134 10.83 0.67 -1.90
CA GLN A 134 11.47 1.62 -2.80
C GLN A 134 11.15 1.34 -4.28
N ARG A 135 10.83 0.09 -4.62
CA ARG A 135 10.36 -0.33 -5.95
C ARG A 135 8.88 -0.06 -6.18
N PHE A 136 8.18 0.54 -5.21
CA PHE A 136 6.75 0.85 -5.32
C PHE A 136 5.89 -0.40 -5.59
N ILE A 137 6.17 -1.48 -4.86
CA ILE A 137 5.36 -2.71 -4.95
C ILE A 137 4.06 -2.50 -4.18
N TYR A 138 2.94 -2.61 -4.90
CA TYR A 138 1.60 -2.41 -4.38
C TYR A 138 0.71 -3.63 -4.58
N ILE A 139 -0.31 -3.77 -3.72
CA ILE A 139 -1.57 -4.40 -4.10
C ILE A 139 -2.52 -3.27 -4.48
N HIS A 140 -3.06 -3.29 -5.70
CA HIS A 140 -3.85 -2.16 -6.21
C HIS A 140 -4.92 -2.57 -7.23
N GLY A 141 -5.89 -1.71 -7.46
CA GLY A 141 -6.87 -1.87 -8.54
C GLY A 141 -6.24 -1.62 -9.91
N THR A 142 -6.72 -2.35 -10.92
CA THR A 142 -6.35 -2.20 -12.33
C THR A 142 -7.59 -2.00 -13.20
N PRO A 143 -7.55 -1.19 -14.27
CA PRO A 143 -8.60 -1.22 -15.28
C PRO A 143 -8.53 -2.47 -16.16
N GLN A 144 -7.38 -3.16 -16.27
CA GLN A 144 -7.25 -4.39 -17.06
C GLN A 144 -7.79 -5.61 -16.29
N GLU A 145 -9.08 -5.59 -15.94
CA GLU A 145 -9.71 -6.62 -15.10
C GLU A 145 -9.80 -7.99 -15.80
N SER A 146 -9.85 -8.02 -17.12
CA SER A 146 -9.82 -9.26 -17.92
C SER A 146 -8.50 -10.03 -17.81
N LEU A 147 -7.40 -9.39 -17.36
CA LEU A 147 -6.10 -10.04 -17.14
C LEU A 147 -5.94 -10.58 -15.71
N ILE A 148 -6.90 -10.38 -14.82
CA ILE A 148 -6.86 -10.92 -13.46
C ILE A 148 -6.98 -12.44 -13.52
N GLY A 149 -6.11 -13.14 -12.76
CA GLY A 149 -5.94 -14.60 -12.81
C GLY A 149 -4.77 -15.05 -13.70
N GLN A 150 -4.03 -14.10 -14.30
CA GLN A 150 -2.88 -14.36 -15.14
C GLN A 150 -1.70 -13.48 -14.72
N PRO A 151 -0.43 -13.94 -14.88
CA PRO A 151 0.74 -13.12 -14.61
C PRO A 151 0.90 -12.05 -15.71
N ALA A 152 0.48 -10.83 -15.44
CA ALA A 152 0.44 -9.74 -16.42
C ALA A 152 1.04 -8.41 -15.93
N SER A 153 1.35 -8.27 -14.62
CA SER A 153 1.85 -7.02 -14.05
C SER A 153 3.35 -6.77 -14.34
N TYR A 154 3.82 -5.62 -13.85
CA TYR A 154 5.23 -5.20 -13.86
C TYR A 154 5.83 -5.18 -12.44
N GLY A 155 5.38 -6.09 -11.56
CA GLY A 155 5.89 -6.24 -10.20
C GLY A 155 4.82 -6.16 -9.12
N CYS A 156 3.84 -5.29 -9.28
CA CYS A 156 2.73 -5.15 -8.37
C CYS A 156 1.74 -6.34 -8.42
N ILE A 157 0.89 -6.43 -7.42
CA ILE A 157 -0.21 -7.37 -7.34
C ILE A 157 -1.49 -6.62 -7.71
N ARG A 158 -2.11 -7.00 -8.84
CA ARG A 158 -3.33 -6.34 -9.34
C ARG A 158 -4.57 -7.08 -8.88
N MET A 159 -5.62 -6.31 -8.60
CA MET A 159 -6.96 -6.78 -8.27
C MET A 159 -8.01 -6.05 -9.09
N ARG A 160 -9.21 -6.61 -9.19
CA ARG A 160 -10.37 -5.87 -9.66
C ARG A 160 -10.70 -4.72 -8.73
N SER A 161 -11.24 -3.63 -9.24
CA SER A 161 -11.59 -2.45 -8.46
C SER A 161 -12.57 -2.74 -7.31
N ALA A 162 -13.54 -3.61 -7.53
CA ALA A 162 -14.47 -4.04 -6.49
C ALA A 162 -13.77 -4.84 -5.39
N ASP A 163 -12.88 -5.77 -5.77
CA ASP A 163 -12.19 -6.67 -4.85
C ASP A 163 -11.23 -5.89 -3.93
N ILE A 164 -10.40 -5.00 -4.52
CA ILE A 164 -9.48 -4.18 -3.72
C ILE A 164 -10.22 -3.20 -2.80
N THR A 165 -11.38 -2.71 -3.19
CA THR A 165 -12.21 -1.84 -2.33
C THR A 165 -12.67 -2.61 -1.10
N GLY A 166 -13.18 -3.83 -1.27
CA GLY A 166 -13.60 -4.70 -0.18
C GLY A 166 -12.45 -5.10 0.74
N LEU A 167 -11.30 -5.49 0.18
CA LEU A 167 -10.10 -5.83 0.94
C LEU A 167 -9.58 -4.64 1.74
N TYR A 168 -9.46 -3.48 1.09
CA TYR A 168 -8.97 -2.24 1.71
C TYR A 168 -9.76 -1.84 2.95
N ALA A 169 -11.08 -2.02 2.94
CA ALA A 169 -11.94 -1.67 4.06
C ALA A 169 -11.75 -2.58 5.29
N ARG A 170 -11.20 -3.79 5.10
CA ARG A 170 -11.09 -4.81 6.14
C ARG A 170 -9.75 -4.84 6.86
N ILE A 171 -8.67 -4.48 6.19
CA ILE A 171 -7.31 -4.61 6.71
C ILE A 171 -6.67 -3.26 7.04
N GLY A 172 -5.70 -3.28 7.94
CA GLY A 172 -4.93 -2.12 8.41
C GLY A 172 -3.48 -2.06 7.90
N ALA A 173 -2.77 -0.97 8.20
CA ALA A 173 -1.33 -0.97 8.13
C ALA A 173 -0.77 -1.96 9.17
N GLY A 174 0.29 -2.67 8.84
CA GLY A 174 0.84 -3.76 9.65
C GLY A 174 0.32 -5.15 9.27
N THR A 175 -0.78 -5.26 8.49
CA THR A 175 -1.25 -6.56 7.96
C THR A 175 -0.09 -7.30 7.30
N ARG A 176 0.15 -8.54 7.72
CA ARG A 176 1.19 -9.41 7.14
C ARG A 176 0.79 -9.87 5.75
N VAL A 177 1.76 -9.93 4.85
CA VAL A 177 1.57 -10.37 3.46
C VAL A 177 2.65 -11.40 3.15
N ARG A 178 2.25 -12.64 2.87
CA ARG A 178 3.16 -13.71 2.43
C ARG A 178 2.91 -13.99 0.95
N ILE A 179 3.95 -13.83 0.13
CA ILE A 179 3.93 -14.10 -1.31
C ILE A 179 4.86 -15.26 -1.61
N GLU A 180 4.35 -16.34 -2.22
CA GLU A 180 5.12 -17.55 -2.44
C GLU A 180 4.90 -18.16 -3.83
N GLU A 181 5.91 -18.92 -4.29
CA GLU A 181 5.85 -19.77 -5.47
C GLU A 181 5.27 -21.16 -5.18
N GLN A 182 4.38 -21.25 -4.17
CA GLN A 182 3.71 -22.46 -3.75
C GLN A 182 2.19 -22.31 -3.94
N PRO A 183 1.47 -23.42 -4.22
CA PRO A 183 0.01 -23.40 -4.26
C PRO A 183 -0.58 -22.98 -2.93
N LEU A 184 -1.71 -22.27 -2.93
CA LEU A 184 -2.44 -21.89 -1.72
C LEU A 184 -2.78 -23.07 -0.82
N SER A 185 -3.08 -24.23 -1.43
CA SER A 185 -3.36 -25.46 -0.68
C SER A 185 -2.19 -25.92 0.20
N GLU A 186 -0.95 -25.57 -0.13
CA GLU A 186 0.23 -25.84 0.68
C GLU A 186 0.49 -24.76 1.70
N MET A 187 0.26 -23.50 1.34
CA MET A 187 0.42 -22.35 2.23
C MET A 187 -0.56 -22.39 3.41
N LEU A 188 -1.81 -22.83 3.18
CA LEU A 188 -2.87 -22.93 4.18
C LEU A 188 -2.71 -24.11 5.16
N ARG A 189 -1.80 -25.06 4.90
CA ARG A 189 -1.53 -26.20 5.80
C ARG A 189 -0.50 -25.90 6.88
N ARG A 190 0.13 -24.74 6.83
CA ARG A 190 1.17 -24.29 7.78
C ARG A 190 0.62 -23.35 8.83
#